data_fb4dd475e656031fd96a823f80537786
#
_entry.id   fb4dd475e656031fd96a823f80537786
#
_cell.length_a   1.000
_cell.length_b   1.000
_cell.length_c   1.000
_cell.angle_alpha   90.00
_cell.angle_beta   90.00
_cell.angle_gamma   90.00
#
_symmetry.space_group_name_H-M   'P 1'
#
loop_
_entity.id
_entity.type
_entity.pdbx_description
1 polymer ?
#
loop_
_entity_poly.entity_id
_entity_poly.type
_entity_poly.pdbx_seq_one_letter_code
_entity_poly.pdbx_strand_id
1 'polypeptide(L)'
;MADKLAIVTTKRAYLRGSAENTSGVNTSGIEDEIFAGWAVRILEELQSNNWVKVETHYGYTGYVEKRELREISEEELKCRQDSDRFYRIGIGEADLLDQPKVQGLFLELLLKNSIVELLEKEIVEGWSRVRTASGKEGYLH
;
A
#
# COMPACT_ATOMS: atom_id res chain seq x y z
N MET A 1 -8.53 4.19 -23.96
CA MET A 1 -8.64 4.86 -22.65
C MET A 1 -7.52 4.41 -21.75
N ALA A 2 -6.94 5.34 -21.01
CA ALA A 2 -5.90 4.98 -20.05
C ALA A 2 -6.54 4.19 -18.91
N ASP A 3 -5.86 3.13 -18.50
CA ASP A 3 -6.30 2.36 -17.33
C ASP A 3 -6.13 3.20 -16.06
N LYS A 4 -7.05 3.03 -15.13
CA LYS A 4 -6.89 3.63 -13.81
C LYS A 4 -5.87 2.84 -13.01
N LEU A 5 -5.00 3.55 -12.35
CA LEU A 5 -3.96 2.97 -11.51
C LEU A 5 -4.17 3.40 -10.06
N ALA A 6 -3.76 2.57 -9.12
CA ALA A 6 -3.87 2.88 -7.70
C ALA A 6 -2.73 2.23 -6.93
N ILE A 7 -2.49 2.73 -5.72
CA ILE A 7 -1.58 2.06 -4.78
C ILE A 7 -2.36 1.68 -3.53
N VAL A 8 -1.92 0.62 -2.88
CA VAL A 8 -2.49 0.18 -1.61
C VAL A 8 -2.01 1.14 -0.52
N THR A 9 -2.94 1.68 0.26
CA THR A 9 -2.64 2.65 1.32
C THR A 9 -2.79 2.08 2.72
N THR A 10 -3.44 0.93 2.87
CA THR A 10 -3.51 0.21 4.14
C THR A 10 -2.29 -0.67 4.30
N LYS A 11 -2.03 -1.16 5.51
CA LYS A 11 -0.85 -2.01 5.75
C LYS A 11 -0.85 -3.24 4.84
N ARG A 12 -2.02 -3.76 4.52
CA ARG A 12 -2.21 -4.80 3.51
C ARG A 12 -3.67 -4.81 3.06
N ALA A 13 -3.92 -5.37 1.89
CA ALA A 13 -5.26 -5.61 1.36
C ALA A 13 -5.33 -7.05 0.88
N TYR A 14 -6.47 -7.68 1.04
CA TYR A 14 -6.68 -9.05 0.57
C TYR A 14 -7.39 -9.02 -0.77
N LEU A 15 -6.82 -9.74 -1.75
CA LEU A 15 -7.50 -10.01 -3.01
C LEU A 15 -8.48 -11.15 -2.79
N ARG A 16 -9.73 -10.93 -3.14
CA ARG A 16 -10.78 -11.93 -2.98
C ARG A 16 -11.29 -12.37 -4.34
N GLY A 17 -11.82 -13.59 -4.40
CA GLY A 17 -12.31 -14.16 -5.65
C GLY A 17 -13.61 -13.52 -6.13
N SER A 18 -14.38 -12.88 -5.24
CA SER A 18 -15.59 -12.18 -5.61
C SER A 18 -15.84 -11.00 -4.69
N ALA A 19 -16.71 -10.09 -5.14
CA ALA A 19 -17.06 -8.89 -4.40
C ALA A 19 -18.39 -9.04 -3.63
N GLU A 20 -18.75 -10.25 -3.27
CA GLU A 20 -19.98 -10.47 -2.51
C GLU A 20 -19.90 -9.83 -1.13
N ASN A 21 -20.86 -8.99 -0.83
CA ASN A 21 -20.86 -8.24 0.41
C ASN A 21 -22.30 -8.01 0.87
N THR A 22 -22.98 -9.13 1.18
CA THR A 22 -24.39 -9.10 1.54
C THR A 22 -24.64 -8.59 2.96
N SER A 23 -23.64 -8.60 3.82
CA SER A 23 -23.78 -8.17 5.20
C SER A 23 -22.61 -7.32 5.69
N GLY A 24 -21.91 -6.67 4.77
CA GLY A 24 -20.72 -5.90 5.11
C GLY A 24 -19.47 -6.77 5.29
N VAL A 25 -19.60 -8.06 5.14
CA VAL A 25 -18.48 -9.00 5.25
C VAL A 25 -18.39 -9.81 3.96
N ASN A 26 -17.25 -9.79 3.31
CA ASN A 26 -17.02 -10.60 2.12
C ASN A 26 -16.67 -12.02 2.59
N THR A 27 -17.51 -12.97 2.17
CA THR A 27 -17.34 -14.40 2.54
C THR A 27 -16.56 -15.20 1.49
N SER A 28 -16.18 -14.58 0.37
CA SER A 28 -15.37 -15.27 -0.63
C SER A 28 -13.96 -15.53 -0.10
N GLY A 29 -13.30 -16.54 -0.65
CA GLY A 29 -11.95 -16.89 -0.23
C GLY A 29 -10.95 -15.77 -0.54
N ILE A 30 -9.93 -15.69 0.30
CA ILE A 30 -8.80 -14.81 0.06
C ILE A 30 -7.88 -15.50 -0.95
N GLU A 31 -7.66 -14.84 -2.10
CA GLU A 31 -6.85 -15.40 -3.17
C GLU A 31 -5.38 -14.99 -3.04
N ASP A 32 -5.12 -13.79 -2.50
CA ASP A 32 -3.78 -13.26 -2.36
C ASP A 32 -3.78 -12.07 -1.42
N GLU A 33 -2.59 -11.60 -1.05
CA GLU A 33 -2.40 -10.40 -0.26
C GLU A 33 -1.54 -9.42 -1.02
N ILE A 34 -1.88 -8.13 -0.92
CA ILE A 34 -1.05 -7.05 -1.45
C ILE A 34 -0.77 -6.05 -0.34
N PHE A 35 0.38 -5.41 -0.39
CA PHE A 35 0.91 -4.63 0.72
C PHE A 35 0.97 -3.14 0.40
N ALA A 36 1.08 -2.31 1.44
CA ALA A 36 1.13 -0.87 1.31
C ALA A 36 2.18 -0.45 0.28
N GLY A 37 1.82 0.46 -0.61
CA GLY A 37 2.70 0.95 -1.66
C GLY A 37 2.70 0.14 -2.94
N TRP A 38 2.09 -1.05 -2.95
CA TRP A 38 2.00 -1.86 -4.17
C TRP A 38 1.03 -1.21 -5.15
N ALA A 39 1.41 -1.17 -6.42
CA ALA A 39 0.58 -0.61 -7.48
C ALA A 39 -0.30 -1.68 -8.09
N VAL A 40 -1.54 -1.31 -8.39
CA VAL A 40 -2.50 -2.18 -9.07
C VAL A 40 -3.17 -1.38 -10.18
N ARG A 41 -3.71 -2.11 -11.17
CA ARG A 41 -4.52 -1.53 -12.24
C ARG A 41 -5.98 -1.79 -11.90
N ILE A 42 -6.80 -0.76 -11.92
CA ILE A 42 -8.25 -0.90 -11.68
C ILE A 42 -8.90 -1.31 -12.99
N LEU A 43 -9.47 -2.51 -13.02
CA LEU A 43 -10.15 -3.04 -14.20
C LEU A 43 -11.62 -2.66 -14.23
N GLU A 44 -12.26 -2.64 -13.07
CA GLU A 44 -13.70 -2.40 -12.98
C GLU A 44 -14.04 -1.86 -11.59
N GLU A 45 -14.88 -0.84 -11.54
CA GLU A 45 -15.44 -0.32 -10.29
C GLU A 45 -16.87 -0.79 -10.15
N LEU A 46 -17.20 -1.45 -9.03
CA LEU A 46 -18.53 -1.95 -8.76
C LEU A 46 -19.33 -0.85 -8.04
N GLN A 47 -20.35 -0.32 -8.69
CA GLN A 47 -21.09 0.81 -8.15
C GLN A 47 -21.95 0.48 -6.95
N SER A 48 -22.27 -0.79 -6.77
CA SER A 48 -23.23 -1.21 -5.74
C SER A 48 -22.61 -1.50 -4.37
N ASN A 49 -21.29 -1.62 -4.23
CA ASN A 49 -20.72 -2.11 -2.98
C ASN A 49 -19.31 -1.65 -2.65
N ASN A 50 -18.82 -0.58 -3.26
CA ASN A 50 -17.48 -0.04 -2.96
C ASN A 50 -16.32 -1.03 -3.16
N TRP A 51 -16.53 -2.06 -3.96
CA TRP A 51 -15.49 -2.99 -4.35
C TRP A 51 -14.99 -2.67 -5.75
N VAL A 52 -13.71 -2.95 -5.99
CA VAL A 52 -13.10 -2.77 -7.31
C VAL A 52 -12.37 -4.03 -7.69
N LYS A 53 -12.43 -4.34 -8.98
CA LYS A 53 -11.63 -5.44 -9.54
C LYS A 53 -10.29 -4.87 -9.97
N VAL A 54 -9.21 -5.48 -9.53
CA VAL A 54 -7.87 -5.00 -9.82
C VAL A 54 -7.01 -6.11 -10.40
N GLU A 55 -5.95 -5.70 -11.10
CA GLU A 55 -4.89 -6.59 -11.55
C GLU A 55 -3.59 -6.16 -10.89
N THR A 56 -2.90 -7.11 -10.28
CA THR A 56 -1.61 -6.85 -9.63
C THR A 56 -0.51 -6.70 -10.68
N HIS A 57 0.65 -6.21 -10.25
CA HIS A 57 1.81 -6.07 -11.14
C HIS A 57 2.34 -7.41 -11.66
N TYR A 58 1.96 -8.51 -11.03
CA TYR A 58 2.33 -9.86 -11.49
C TYR A 58 1.19 -10.56 -12.22
N GLY A 59 0.16 -9.81 -12.64
CA GLY A 59 -0.89 -10.32 -13.52
C GLY A 59 -2.04 -11.05 -12.84
N TYR A 60 -2.10 -11.07 -11.52
CA TYR A 60 -3.18 -11.72 -10.79
C TYR A 60 -4.36 -10.76 -10.63
N THR A 61 -5.58 -11.25 -10.83
CA THR A 61 -6.78 -10.43 -10.69
C THR A 61 -7.58 -10.82 -9.46
N GLY A 62 -8.28 -9.85 -8.87
CA GLY A 62 -9.14 -10.09 -7.73
C GLY A 62 -9.87 -8.81 -7.31
N TYR A 63 -10.61 -8.89 -6.22
CA TYR A 63 -11.43 -7.80 -5.72
C TYR A 63 -10.88 -7.29 -4.40
N VAL A 64 -10.82 -5.95 -4.28
CA VAL A 64 -10.44 -5.28 -3.03
C VAL A 64 -11.43 -4.18 -2.73
N GLU A 65 -11.49 -3.73 -1.48
CA GLU A 65 -12.31 -2.59 -1.11
C GLU A 65 -11.66 -1.31 -1.60
N LYS A 66 -12.47 -0.43 -2.18
CA LYS A 66 -11.99 0.84 -2.74
C LYS A 66 -11.25 1.69 -1.72
N ARG A 67 -11.68 1.67 -0.45
CA ARG A 67 -11.06 2.45 0.63
C ARG A 67 -9.61 2.08 0.90
N GLU A 68 -9.17 0.91 0.46
CA GLU A 68 -7.81 0.43 0.66
C GLU A 68 -6.85 0.94 -0.41
N LEU A 69 -7.36 1.69 -1.37
CA LEU A 69 -6.59 2.16 -2.52
C LEU A 69 -6.62 3.69 -2.63
N ARG A 70 -5.57 4.25 -3.20
CA ARG A 70 -5.53 5.64 -3.63
C ARG A 70 -5.19 5.65 -5.12
N GLU A 71 -6.03 6.29 -5.93
CA GLU A 71 -5.73 6.43 -7.35
C GLU A 71 -4.47 7.25 -7.56
N ILE A 72 -3.66 6.84 -8.52
CA ILE A 72 -2.46 7.56 -8.92
C ILE A 72 -2.46 7.74 -10.43
N SER A 73 -1.71 8.74 -10.91
CA SER A 73 -1.52 8.95 -12.33
C SER A 73 -0.45 8.00 -12.88
N GLU A 74 -0.43 7.85 -14.20
CA GLU A 74 0.65 7.11 -14.85
C GLU A 74 2.00 7.76 -14.58
N GLU A 75 2.03 9.07 -14.49
CA GLU A 75 3.24 9.83 -14.18
C GLU A 75 3.75 9.49 -12.78
N GLU A 76 2.86 9.41 -11.80
CA GLU A 76 3.25 9.05 -10.44
C GLU A 76 3.77 7.62 -10.40
N LEU A 77 3.10 6.68 -11.07
CA LEU A 77 3.57 5.29 -11.13
C LEU A 77 4.97 5.21 -11.73
N LYS A 78 5.18 5.90 -12.85
CA LYS A 78 6.48 5.91 -13.51
C LYS A 78 7.55 6.52 -12.60
N CYS A 79 7.24 7.61 -11.92
CA CYS A 79 8.15 8.23 -10.98
C CYS A 79 8.54 7.27 -9.86
N ARG A 80 7.58 6.52 -9.33
CA ARG A 80 7.84 5.51 -8.30
C ARG A 80 8.73 4.38 -8.81
N GLN A 81 8.49 3.92 -10.03
CA GLN A 81 9.27 2.83 -10.62
C GLN A 81 10.70 3.24 -10.98
N ASP A 82 10.87 4.47 -11.43
CA ASP A 82 12.17 4.97 -11.89
C ASP A 82 13.01 5.57 -10.77
N SER A 83 12.40 5.91 -9.65
CA SER A 83 13.10 6.51 -8.51
C SER A 83 13.84 5.46 -7.69
N ASP A 84 15.01 5.82 -7.21
CA ASP A 84 15.79 4.99 -6.28
C ASP A 84 15.43 5.27 -4.81
N ARG A 85 14.37 6.05 -4.57
CA ARG A 85 13.94 6.42 -3.21
C ARG A 85 12.92 5.46 -2.60
N PHE A 86 12.43 4.49 -3.36
CA PHE A 86 11.41 3.58 -2.86
C PHE A 86 12.06 2.27 -2.40
N TYR A 87 11.74 1.87 -1.19
CA TYR A 87 12.33 0.70 -0.56
C TYR A 87 11.23 -0.22 -0.02
N ARG A 88 11.50 -1.49 -0.07
CA ARG A 88 10.60 -2.50 0.48
C ARG A 88 11.04 -2.87 1.90
N ILE A 89 10.06 -2.97 2.80
CA ILE A 89 10.32 -3.43 4.17
C ILE A 89 10.75 -4.89 4.11
N GLY A 90 11.94 -5.18 4.63
CA GLY A 90 12.54 -6.51 4.56
C GLY A 90 12.39 -7.36 5.82
N ILE A 91 11.81 -6.79 6.88
CA ILE A 91 11.56 -7.50 8.15
C ILE A 91 10.06 -7.72 8.32
N GLY A 92 9.66 -8.58 9.28
CA GLY A 92 8.25 -8.93 9.48
C GLY A 92 7.36 -7.74 9.75
N GLU A 93 7.79 -6.82 10.60
CA GLU A 93 7.04 -5.63 10.94
C GLU A 93 8.00 -4.49 11.27
N ALA A 94 7.56 -3.25 11.02
CA ALA A 94 8.30 -2.06 11.39
C ALA A 94 7.33 -1.00 11.88
N ASP A 95 7.67 -0.32 12.96
CA ASP A 95 6.86 0.77 13.51
C ASP A 95 7.35 2.10 12.97
N LEU A 96 6.44 2.85 12.35
CA LEU A 96 6.71 4.23 11.96
C LEU A 96 6.48 5.12 13.18
N LEU A 97 7.48 5.88 13.58
CA LEU A 97 7.44 6.73 14.77
C LEU A 97 7.56 8.20 14.37
N ASP A 98 7.06 9.09 15.24
CA ASP A 98 7.08 10.52 14.97
C ASP A 98 8.44 11.17 15.24
N GLN A 99 9.36 10.48 15.88
CA GLN A 99 10.71 10.96 16.17
C GLN A 99 11.73 9.82 15.98
N PRO A 100 12.98 10.16 15.65
CA PRO A 100 14.02 9.14 15.44
C PRO A 100 14.59 8.63 16.76
N LYS A 101 13.75 8.00 17.56
CA LYS A 101 14.12 7.40 18.83
C LYS A 101 13.05 6.39 19.25
N VAL A 102 13.45 5.40 20.03
CA VAL A 102 12.54 4.31 20.45
C VAL A 102 11.35 4.80 21.27
N GLN A 103 11.46 5.96 21.91
CA GLN A 103 10.37 6.56 22.68
C GLN A 103 9.43 7.42 21.81
N GLY A 104 9.66 7.50 20.51
CA GLY A 104 8.77 8.23 19.61
C GLY A 104 7.36 7.66 19.61
N LEU A 105 6.37 8.52 19.30
CA LEU A 105 4.99 8.07 19.24
C LEU A 105 4.74 7.25 17.99
N PHE A 106 4.01 6.16 18.17
CA PHE A 106 3.63 5.27 17.07
C PHE A 106 2.68 5.96 16.10
N LEU A 107 2.98 5.89 14.81
CA LEU A 107 2.16 6.47 13.74
C LEU A 107 1.49 5.39 12.88
N GLU A 108 2.24 4.37 12.50
CA GLU A 108 1.73 3.36 11.56
C GLU A 108 2.56 2.09 11.66
N LEU A 109 1.89 0.93 11.54
CA LEU A 109 2.56 -0.35 11.43
C LEU A 109 2.81 -0.67 9.95
N LEU A 110 4.04 -1.03 9.62
CA LEU A 110 4.42 -1.44 8.28
C LEU A 110 4.76 -2.92 8.28
N LEU A 111 4.22 -3.65 7.33
CA LEU A 111 4.46 -5.08 7.20
C LEU A 111 5.58 -5.35 6.19
N LYS A 112 6.20 -6.51 6.30
CA LYS A 112 7.17 -6.98 5.30
C LYS A 112 6.57 -6.87 3.90
N ASN A 113 7.37 -6.45 2.94
CA ASN A 113 7.01 -6.21 1.55
C ASN A 113 6.30 -4.88 1.27
N SER A 114 5.91 -4.12 2.29
CA SER A 114 5.38 -2.77 2.08
C SER A 114 6.45 -1.89 1.45
N ILE A 115 6.02 -0.93 0.63
CA ILE A 115 6.92 0.00 -0.04
C ILE A 115 6.79 1.38 0.59
N VAL A 116 7.92 1.97 0.95
CA VAL A 116 7.98 3.33 1.51
C VAL A 116 8.93 4.19 0.67
N GLU A 117 8.69 5.49 0.70
CA GLU A 117 9.58 6.45 0.06
C GLU A 117 10.58 6.97 1.09
N LEU A 118 11.89 6.84 0.77
CA LEU A 118 12.94 7.37 1.63
C LEU A 118 13.08 8.87 1.39
N LEU A 119 12.87 9.67 2.43
CA LEU A 119 13.00 11.12 2.36
C LEU A 119 14.38 11.58 2.80
N GLU A 120 14.89 11.05 3.90
CA GLU A 120 16.22 11.35 4.42
C GLU A 120 16.84 10.09 5.02
N LYS A 121 18.02 9.73 4.55
CA LYS A 121 18.73 8.55 5.02
C LYS A 121 19.57 8.91 6.26
N GLU A 122 19.42 8.10 7.30
CA GLU A 122 20.25 8.20 8.51
C GLU A 122 20.45 9.61 9.06
N ILE A 123 19.35 10.34 9.30
CA ILE A 123 19.43 11.63 9.97
C ILE A 123 19.92 11.50 11.41
N VAL A 124 19.67 10.34 12.04
CA VAL A 124 20.24 9.92 13.32
C VAL A 124 20.64 8.48 13.14
N GLU A 125 21.75 8.06 13.77
CA GLU A 125 22.29 6.72 13.56
C GLU A 125 21.21 5.63 13.64
N GLY A 126 21.08 4.87 12.57
CA GLY A 126 20.10 3.79 12.45
C GLY A 126 18.68 4.23 12.15
N TRP A 127 18.41 5.55 12.04
CA TRP A 127 17.07 6.05 11.77
C TRP A 127 17.02 6.82 10.46
N SER A 128 15.98 6.56 9.67
CA SER A 128 15.74 7.25 8.40
C SER A 128 14.34 7.84 8.40
N ARG A 129 14.16 8.96 7.70
CA ARG A 129 12.85 9.58 7.52
C ARG A 129 12.22 9.06 6.25
N VAL A 130 10.98 8.60 6.36
CA VAL A 130 10.25 7.99 5.23
C VAL A 130 8.83 8.55 5.14
N ARG A 131 8.22 8.35 3.96
CA ARG A 131 6.79 8.58 3.74
C ARG A 131 6.15 7.27 3.34
N THR A 132 5.04 6.91 3.99
CA THR A 132 4.30 5.69 3.68
C THR A 132 3.30 5.92 2.55
N ALA A 133 2.74 4.82 2.02
CA ALA A 133 1.73 4.89 0.97
C ALA A 133 0.47 5.64 1.41
N SER A 134 0.16 5.63 2.70
CA SER A 134 -0.97 6.38 3.26
C SER A 134 -0.70 7.89 3.35
N GLY A 135 0.53 8.31 3.07
CA GLY A 135 0.93 9.72 3.11
C GLY A 135 1.53 10.16 4.44
N LYS A 136 1.67 9.28 5.41
CA LYS A 136 2.27 9.63 6.70
C LYS A 136 3.78 9.69 6.59
N GLU A 137 4.38 10.71 7.20
CA GLU A 137 5.83 10.86 7.27
C GLU A 137 6.27 10.58 8.70
N GLY A 138 7.38 9.88 8.83
CA GLY A 138 7.93 9.54 10.13
C GLY A 138 9.27 8.84 10.00
N TYR A 139 9.68 8.17 11.07
CA TYR A 139 11.01 7.60 11.17
C TYR A 139 10.96 6.09 11.36
N LEU A 140 11.84 5.40 10.63
CA LEU A 140 12.08 3.96 10.77
C LEU A 140 13.50 3.72 11.22
N HIS A 141 13.66 2.73 12.10
CA HIS A 141 14.97 2.31 12.59
C HIS A 141 15.63 1.28 11.69
#